data_7c82bc839339a2b25fbf4ccdeb97fa25
#
_entry.id   7c82bc839339a2b25fbf4ccdeb97fa25
#
_cell.length_a   1.000
_cell.length_b   1.000
_cell.length_c   1.000
_cell.angle_alpha   90.00
_cell.angle_beta   90.00
_cell.angle_gamma   90.00
#
_symmetry.space_group_name_H-M   'P 1'
#
loop_
_entity.id
_entity.type
_entity.pdbx_description
1 polymer ?
#
loop_
_entity_poly.entity_id
_entity_poly.type
_entity_poly.pdbx_seq_one_letter_code
_entity_poly.pdbx_strand_id
1 'polypeptide(L)'
;LKEYALAGEAMATNLIAQDSQVNQVDSLTEAWAKPLAQQTLNQAKVSIKIDDDASRFNVNNLYHDGKVDDTALAFFQALLQANGLSPNIAMAVLDWQDPDSDARADGGAEAAYYQSTGKKMAMGIANQPFISINELQQVRGMDNEGLQKLAPYLTAVPYYLPMNINTVKPELLTILVNLPTEANGNQPQGSNRADSDDNSQSGQD
;
A
#
# COMPACT_ATOMS: atom_id res chain seq x y z
N LEU A 1 -20.12 -4.51 -28.49
CA LEU A 1 -19.83 -4.36 -27.04
C LEU A 1 -18.64 -3.45 -26.77
N LYS A 2 -17.49 -3.65 -27.46
CA LYS A 2 -16.27 -2.85 -27.26
C LYS A 2 -16.53 -1.34 -27.46
N GLU A 3 -17.26 -0.94 -28.50
CA GLU A 3 -17.56 0.46 -28.79
C GLU A 3 -18.38 1.14 -27.67
N TYR A 4 -19.33 0.40 -27.08
CA TYR A 4 -20.12 0.92 -25.97
C TYR A 4 -19.27 1.06 -24.67
N ALA A 5 -18.35 0.14 -24.44
CA ALA A 5 -17.42 0.25 -23.31
C ALA A 5 -16.50 1.48 -23.46
N LEU A 6 -15.93 1.69 -24.66
CA LEU A 6 -15.11 2.87 -24.96
C LEU A 6 -15.90 4.18 -24.85
N ALA A 7 -17.18 4.18 -25.25
CA ALA A 7 -18.04 5.35 -25.07
C ALA A 7 -18.27 5.64 -23.57
N GLY A 8 -18.47 4.60 -22.76
CA GLY A 8 -18.60 4.73 -21.31
C GLY A 8 -17.32 5.26 -20.65
N GLU A 9 -16.15 4.76 -21.06
CA GLU A 9 -14.86 5.26 -20.63
C GLU A 9 -14.65 6.74 -20.98
N ALA A 10 -14.97 7.14 -22.21
CA ALA A 10 -14.88 8.55 -22.62
C ALA A 10 -15.81 9.46 -21.80
N MET A 11 -17.00 8.98 -21.45
CA MET A 11 -17.91 9.73 -20.58
C MET A 11 -17.36 9.89 -19.17
N ALA A 12 -16.79 8.82 -18.58
CA ALA A 12 -16.14 8.86 -17.29
C ALA A 12 -14.94 9.83 -17.28
N THR A 13 -14.09 9.75 -18.31
CA THR A 13 -12.94 10.63 -18.47
C THR A 13 -13.35 12.11 -18.54
N ASN A 14 -14.40 12.42 -19.31
CA ASN A 14 -14.90 13.78 -19.38
C ASN A 14 -15.46 14.27 -18.04
N LEU A 15 -16.14 13.42 -17.29
CA LEU A 15 -16.65 13.78 -15.97
C LEU A 15 -15.53 14.13 -15.00
N ILE A 16 -14.49 13.28 -14.93
CA ILE A 16 -13.31 13.53 -14.10
C ILE A 16 -12.57 14.81 -14.55
N ALA A 17 -12.41 15.01 -15.85
CA ALA A 17 -11.78 16.21 -16.40
C ALA A 17 -12.56 17.51 -16.09
N GLN A 18 -13.87 17.46 -16.03
CA GLN A 18 -14.68 18.60 -15.60
C GLN A 18 -14.56 18.85 -14.10
N ASP A 19 -14.54 17.81 -13.30
CA ASP A 19 -14.39 17.88 -11.86
C ASP A 19 -13.07 18.53 -11.47
N SER A 20 -11.96 18.10 -12.08
CA SER A 20 -10.61 18.65 -11.84
C SER A 20 -10.46 20.14 -12.19
N GLN A 21 -11.38 20.73 -12.95
CA GLN A 21 -11.42 22.18 -13.22
C GLN A 21 -12.11 22.96 -12.10
N VAL A 22 -12.93 22.30 -11.30
CA VAL A 22 -13.71 22.93 -10.21
C VAL A 22 -12.96 22.89 -8.90
N ASN A 23 -12.32 21.77 -8.61
CA ASN A 23 -11.54 21.60 -7.38
C ASN A 23 -10.36 20.62 -7.59
N GLN A 24 -9.48 20.50 -6.58
CA GLN A 24 -8.32 19.60 -6.60
C GLN A 24 -8.39 18.54 -5.50
N VAL A 25 -9.56 18.35 -4.91
CA VAL A 25 -9.76 17.42 -3.79
C VAL A 25 -10.81 16.40 -4.18
N ASP A 26 -10.38 15.18 -4.44
CA ASP A 26 -11.31 14.09 -4.72
C ASP A 26 -12.00 13.60 -3.46
N SER A 27 -13.33 13.52 -3.49
CA SER A 27 -14.16 13.06 -2.38
C SER A 27 -15.39 12.28 -2.83
N LEU A 28 -15.94 11.45 -1.93
CA LEU A 28 -17.16 10.66 -2.21
C LEU A 28 -18.44 11.52 -2.35
N THR A 29 -18.36 12.82 -2.10
CA THR A 29 -19.51 13.73 -2.25
C THR A 29 -19.66 14.27 -3.67
N GLU A 30 -18.65 14.12 -4.49
CA GLU A 30 -18.56 14.67 -5.84
C GLU A 30 -19.39 13.88 -6.88
N ALA A 31 -19.57 14.48 -8.05
CA ALA A 31 -20.42 13.92 -9.09
C ALA A 31 -19.89 12.60 -9.66
N TRP A 32 -18.57 12.46 -9.78
CA TRP A 32 -17.92 11.26 -10.30
C TRP A 32 -18.09 10.04 -9.38
N ALA A 33 -18.17 10.27 -8.06
CA ALA A 33 -18.33 9.20 -7.07
C ALA A 33 -19.76 8.68 -6.95
N LYS A 34 -20.71 9.39 -7.54
CA LYS A 34 -22.14 8.99 -7.53
C LYS A 34 -22.43 8.03 -8.69
N PRO A 35 -23.34 7.06 -8.49
CA PRO A 35 -23.78 6.22 -9.58
C PRO A 35 -24.31 7.07 -10.75
N LEU A 36 -23.70 6.94 -11.91
CA LEU A 36 -24.20 7.59 -13.10
C LEU A 36 -25.49 6.92 -13.57
N ALA A 37 -26.45 7.73 -13.98
CA ALA A 37 -27.67 7.20 -14.56
C ALA A 37 -27.33 6.30 -15.75
N GLN A 38 -28.03 5.16 -15.85
CA GLN A 38 -27.84 4.22 -16.95
C GLN A 38 -28.07 4.95 -18.29
N GLN A 39 -27.07 4.95 -19.14
CA GLN A 39 -27.14 5.56 -20.47
C GLN A 39 -27.65 4.56 -21.49
N THR A 40 -28.54 5.00 -22.37
CA THR A 40 -28.97 4.18 -23.51
C THR A 40 -28.25 4.67 -24.77
N LEU A 41 -27.38 3.84 -25.30
CA LEU A 41 -26.65 4.09 -26.55
C LEU A 41 -27.14 3.10 -27.60
N ASN A 42 -27.90 3.54 -28.59
CA ASN A 42 -28.45 2.70 -29.68
C ASN A 42 -29.17 1.50 -29.11
N GLN A 43 -29.87 1.13 -28.42
CA GLN A 43 -30.48 -0.09 -27.84
C GLN A 43 -29.60 -0.81 -26.77
N ALA A 44 -28.35 -0.39 -26.54
CA ALA A 44 -27.54 -0.91 -25.46
C ALA A 44 -27.65 -0.03 -24.21
N LYS A 45 -27.72 -0.68 -23.06
CA LYS A 45 -27.66 0.00 -21.74
C LYS A 45 -26.24 -0.04 -21.21
N VAL A 46 -25.67 1.12 -20.94
CA VAL A 46 -24.32 1.28 -20.38
C VAL A 46 -24.44 1.84 -18.97
N SER A 47 -23.87 1.12 -18.00
CA SER A 47 -23.71 1.59 -16.62
C SER A 47 -22.24 1.93 -16.41
N ILE A 48 -21.99 3.08 -15.81
CA ILE A 48 -20.66 3.58 -15.52
C ILE A 48 -20.53 3.70 -14.01
N LYS A 49 -19.45 3.14 -13.48
CA LYS A 49 -19.01 3.30 -12.10
C LYS A 49 -17.57 3.76 -12.13
N ILE A 50 -17.26 4.78 -11.35
CA ILE A 50 -15.91 5.29 -11.16
C ILE A 50 -15.53 4.99 -9.72
N ASP A 51 -14.37 4.37 -9.53
CA ASP A 51 -13.80 4.08 -8.22
C ASP A 51 -12.44 4.76 -8.14
N ASP A 52 -12.15 5.41 -7.01
CA ASP A 52 -10.84 5.97 -6.73
C ASP A 52 -9.89 4.87 -6.26
N ASP A 53 -8.80 4.64 -6.98
CA ASP A 53 -7.76 3.68 -6.58
C ASP A 53 -7.02 4.13 -5.31
N ALA A 54 -6.92 5.43 -5.07
CA ALA A 54 -6.36 5.99 -3.84
C ALA A 54 -7.26 5.75 -2.60
N SER A 55 -8.49 5.25 -2.79
CA SER A 55 -9.34 4.77 -1.68
C SER A 55 -8.86 3.47 -1.04
N ARG A 56 -7.81 2.87 -1.59
CA ARG A 56 -7.22 1.58 -1.20
C ARG A 56 -5.72 1.73 -0.99
N PHE A 57 -5.13 0.77 -0.28
CA PHE A 57 -3.69 0.70 -0.11
C PHE A 57 -3.05 0.12 -1.38
N ASN A 58 -2.10 0.84 -1.96
CA ASN A 58 -1.32 0.34 -3.09
C ASN A 58 -0.18 -0.55 -2.59
N VAL A 59 -0.23 -1.83 -2.94
CA VAL A 59 0.80 -2.80 -2.51
C VAL A 59 2.20 -2.43 -3.02
N ASN A 60 2.29 -1.70 -4.12
CA ASN A 60 3.57 -1.24 -4.67
C ASN A 60 4.20 -0.08 -3.87
N ASN A 61 3.47 0.51 -2.91
CA ASN A 61 4.06 1.48 -1.99
C ASN A 61 5.04 0.85 -0.99
N LEU A 62 5.04 -0.48 -0.84
CA LEU A 62 5.97 -1.18 0.06
C LEU A 62 7.42 -1.02 -0.37
N TYR A 63 7.67 -0.99 -1.68
CA TYR A 63 9.00 -0.81 -2.25
C TYR A 63 8.93 0.16 -3.43
N HIS A 64 9.51 1.32 -3.28
CA HIS A 64 9.57 2.35 -4.33
C HIS A 64 10.85 3.17 -4.19
N ASP A 65 11.28 3.81 -5.26
CA ASP A 65 12.52 4.60 -5.29
C ASP A 65 13.76 3.83 -4.81
N GLY A 66 13.77 2.50 -5.04
CA GLY A 66 14.89 1.62 -4.68
C GLY A 66 15.01 1.29 -3.19
N LYS A 67 13.96 1.50 -2.39
CA LYS A 67 13.96 1.24 -0.95
C LYS A 67 12.60 0.79 -0.43
N VAL A 68 12.64 0.15 0.74
CA VAL A 68 11.42 -0.17 1.52
C VAL A 68 10.88 1.11 2.14
N ASP A 69 9.57 1.25 2.12
CA ASP A 69 8.85 2.25 2.92
C ASP A 69 8.38 1.58 4.22
N ASP A 70 9.05 1.91 5.32
CA ASP A 70 8.78 1.30 6.64
C ASP A 70 7.37 1.63 7.15
N THR A 71 6.84 2.81 6.81
CA THR A 71 5.46 3.20 7.18
C THR A 71 4.44 2.38 6.41
N ALA A 72 4.64 2.21 5.11
CA ALA A 72 3.80 1.37 4.27
C ALA A 72 3.87 -0.09 4.71
N LEU A 73 5.06 -0.57 5.09
CA LEU A 73 5.27 -1.92 5.61
C LEU A 73 4.51 -2.14 6.91
N ALA A 74 4.65 -1.25 7.88
CA ALA A 74 3.94 -1.33 9.16
C ALA A 74 2.41 -1.30 8.95
N PHE A 75 1.92 -0.45 8.05
CA PHE A 75 0.51 -0.40 7.69
C PHE A 75 0.03 -1.72 7.08
N PHE A 76 0.76 -2.27 6.12
CA PHE A 76 0.37 -3.51 5.46
C PHE A 76 0.39 -4.70 6.41
N GLN A 77 1.38 -4.78 7.31
CA GLN A 77 1.41 -5.79 8.38
C GLN A 77 0.19 -5.70 9.30
N ALA A 78 -0.19 -4.48 9.70
CA ALA A 78 -1.39 -4.26 10.51
C ALA A 78 -2.68 -4.62 9.74
N LEU A 79 -2.76 -4.35 8.43
CA LEU A 79 -3.87 -4.73 7.58
C LEU A 79 -4.00 -6.26 7.46
N LEU A 80 -2.88 -6.97 7.27
CA LEU A 80 -2.85 -8.43 7.27
C LEU A 80 -3.39 -8.98 8.59
N GLN A 81 -2.89 -8.48 9.70
CA GLN A 81 -3.28 -8.91 11.04
C GLN A 81 -4.77 -8.63 11.32
N ALA A 82 -5.28 -7.47 10.93
CA ALA A 82 -6.71 -7.12 11.08
C ALA A 82 -7.63 -8.06 10.30
N ASN A 83 -7.13 -8.70 9.23
CA ASN A 83 -7.86 -9.68 8.44
C ASN A 83 -7.56 -11.14 8.82
N GLY A 84 -6.87 -11.38 9.95
CA GLY A 84 -6.56 -12.71 10.46
C GLY A 84 -5.46 -13.44 9.68
N LEU A 85 -4.61 -12.68 8.98
CA LEU A 85 -3.48 -13.20 8.22
C LEU A 85 -2.16 -12.93 8.96
N SER A 86 -1.14 -13.74 8.67
CA SER A 86 0.19 -13.52 9.23
C SER A 86 0.81 -12.21 8.71
N PRO A 87 1.28 -11.32 9.58
CA PRO A 87 1.99 -10.10 9.16
C PRO A 87 3.30 -10.41 8.40
N ASN A 88 3.85 -11.62 8.58
CA ASN A 88 5.08 -12.05 7.92
C ASN A 88 4.90 -12.23 6.39
N ILE A 89 3.67 -12.31 5.89
CA ILE A 89 3.39 -12.31 4.45
C ILE A 89 3.95 -11.06 3.79
N ALA A 90 4.00 -9.94 4.51
CA ALA A 90 4.55 -8.69 3.99
C ALA A 90 6.02 -8.82 3.54
N MET A 91 6.82 -9.69 4.19
CA MET A 91 8.21 -9.93 3.79
C MET A 91 8.29 -10.61 2.42
N ALA A 92 7.42 -11.60 2.17
CA ALA A 92 7.37 -12.25 0.87
C ALA A 92 6.80 -11.34 -0.22
N VAL A 93 5.93 -10.37 0.13
CA VAL A 93 5.44 -9.36 -0.81
C VAL A 93 6.53 -8.36 -1.16
N LEU A 94 7.41 -8.01 -0.22
CA LEU A 94 8.60 -7.17 -0.47
C LEU A 94 9.59 -7.87 -1.40
N ASP A 95 9.99 -9.12 -1.09
CA ASP A 95 10.91 -9.91 -1.91
C ASP A 95 10.36 -10.15 -3.33
N TRP A 96 9.04 -10.14 -3.48
CA TRP A 96 8.42 -10.20 -4.81
C TRP A 96 8.69 -8.97 -5.66
N GLN A 97 8.84 -7.80 -5.03
CA GLN A 97 8.94 -6.50 -5.70
C GLN A 97 10.37 -6.01 -5.90
N ASP A 98 11.26 -6.31 -4.95
CA ASP A 98 12.61 -5.78 -5.02
C ASP A 98 13.47 -6.51 -6.06
N PRO A 99 14.57 -5.87 -6.51
CA PRO A 99 15.36 -6.39 -7.62
C PRO A 99 16.44 -7.39 -7.21
N ASP A 100 16.65 -7.62 -5.90
CA ASP A 100 17.68 -8.53 -5.43
C ASP A 100 17.20 -9.99 -5.33
N SER A 101 17.96 -10.87 -4.70
CA SER A 101 17.61 -12.30 -4.52
C SER A 101 17.84 -12.76 -3.09
N ASP A 102 17.92 -11.81 -2.16
CA ASP A 102 18.21 -12.04 -0.76
C ASP A 102 16.93 -12.12 0.05
N ALA A 103 16.47 -13.34 0.32
CA ALA A 103 15.23 -13.55 1.06
C ALA A 103 15.28 -12.90 2.44
N ARG A 104 14.29 -12.06 2.76
CA ARG A 104 14.13 -11.45 4.07
C ARG A 104 13.88 -12.49 5.15
N ALA A 105 14.37 -12.22 6.34
CA ALA A 105 14.02 -13.00 7.53
C ALA A 105 12.50 -12.97 7.77
N ASP A 106 12.01 -13.90 8.58
CA ASP A 106 10.64 -13.92 9.08
C ASP A 106 9.53 -13.99 8.02
N GLY A 107 9.79 -14.71 6.94
CA GLY A 107 8.74 -14.99 5.97
C GLY A 107 9.05 -14.62 4.52
N GLY A 108 10.19 -14.02 4.25
CA GLY A 108 10.64 -13.69 2.91
C GLY A 108 10.72 -14.91 1.98
N ALA A 109 10.60 -14.68 0.69
CA ALA A 109 10.58 -15.75 -0.30
C ALA A 109 11.10 -15.26 -1.65
N GLU A 110 12.21 -15.84 -2.05
CA GLU A 110 12.89 -15.63 -3.31
C GLU A 110 12.75 -16.83 -4.28
N ALA A 111 13.35 -16.74 -5.45
CA ALA A 111 13.30 -17.75 -6.49
C ALA A 111 13.54 -19.17 -5.99
N ALA A 112 14.52 -19.36 -5.09
CA ALA A 112 14.85 -20.65 -4.51
C ALA A 112 13.68 -21.26 -3.73
N TYR A 113 12.92 -20.45 -2.99
CA TYR A 113 11.73 -20.91 -2.27
C TYR A 113 10.67 -21.44 -3.26
N TYR A 114 10.33 -20.67 -4.27
CA TYR A 114 9.27 -21.02 -5.20
C TYR A 114 9.63 -22.22 -6.07
N GLN A 115 10.91 -22.37 -6.45
CA GLN A 115 11.42 -23.56 -7.15
C GLN A 115 11.29 -24.82 -6.28
N SER A 116 11.58 -24.71 -4.97
CA SER A 116 11.52 -25.85 -4.05
C SER A 116 10.09 -26.34 -3.79
N THR A 117 9.09 -25.45 -3.87
CA THR A 117 7.68 -25.80 -3.61
C THR A 117 6.98 -26.47 -4.79
N GLY A 118 7.64 -26.59 -5.94
CA GLY A 118 7.04 -27.14 -7.15
C GLY A 118 5.90 -26.30 -7.73
N LYS A 119 5.64 -25.11 -7.18
CA LYS A 119 4.76 -24.13 -7.82
C LYS A 119 5.42 -23.72 -9.13
N LYS A 120 4.91 -24.22 -10.24
CA LYS A 120 5.30 -23.73 -11.57
C LYS A 120 4.79 -22.30 -11.69
N MET A 121 5.63 -21.35 -11.30
CA MET A 121 5.37 -19.97 -11.63
C MET A 121 5.58 -19.81 -13.12
N ALA A 122 4.56 -19.36 -13.80
CA ALA A 122 4.58 -19.27 -15.26
C ALA A 122 5.70 -18.33 -15.78
N MET A 123 6.23 -17.46 -14.91
CA MET A 123 7.23 -16.44 -15.28
C MET A 123 8.37 -16.24 -14.26
N GLY A 124 8.51 -17.10 -13.22
CA GLY A 124 9.49 -16.88 -12.15
C GLY A 124 9.00 -15.86 -11.11
N ILE A 125 9.89 -15.45 -10.19
CA ILE A 125 9.65 -14.30 -9.34
C ILE A 125 9.66 -13.06 -10.21
N ALA A 126 8.78 -12.12 -9.88
CA ALA A 126 8.62 -10.93 -10.69
C ALA A 126 9.82 -9.97 -10.55
N ASN A 127 10.40 -9.82 -9.34
CA ASN A 127 11.40 -8.80 -9.00
C ASN A 127 11.04 -7.43 -9.62
N GLN A 128 9.74 -7.12 -9.55
CA GLN A 128 9.13 -5.94 -10.14
C GLN A 128 7.79 -5.64 -9.47
N PRO A 129 7.29 -4.41 -9.57
CA PRO A 129 5.98 -4.03 -9.04
C PRO A 129 4.86 -4.94 -9.54
N PHE A 130 3.88 -5.19 -8.69
CA PHE A 130 2.67 -5.91 -9.05
C PHE A 130 1.89 -5.15 -10.14
N ILE A 131 1.42 -5.87 -11.14
CA ILE A 131 0.50 -5.34 -12.16
C ILE A 131 -0.95 -5.53 -11.72
N SER A 132 -1.20 -6.54 -10.90
CA SER A 132 -2.52 -6.88 -10.38
C SER A 132 -2.43 -7.45 -8.97
N ILE A 133 -3.39 -7.11 -8.10
CA ILE A 133 -3.51 -7.72 -6.78
C ILE A 133 -3.69 -9.26 -6.84
N ASN A 134 -4.15 -9.80 -7.98
CA ASN A 134 -4.28 -11.24 -8.15
C ASN A 134 -2.94 -11.99 -8.12
N GLU A 135 -1.84 -11.31 -8.41
CA GLU A 135 -0.49 -11.90 -8.31
C GLU A 135 -0.12 -12.26 -6.88
N LEU A 136 -0.73 -11.59 -5.88
CA LEU A 136 -0.53 -11.94 -4.48
C LEU A 136 -0.85 -13.40 -4.15
N GLN A 137 -1.72 -14.08 -4.93
CA GLN A 137 -1.99 -15.52 -4.76
C GLN A 137 -0.75 -16.39 -4.97
N GLN A 138 0.25 -15.87 -5.65
CA GLN A 138 1.49 -16.59 -5.91
C GLN A 138 2.51 -16.39 -4.78
N VAL A 139 2.34 -15.35 -3.98
CA VAL A 139 3.25 -14.99 -2.89
C VAL A 139 3.16 -16.01 -1.75
N ARG A 140 4.30 -16.30 -1.15
CA ARG A 140 4.38 -17.19 0.03
C ARG A 140 3.44 -16.73 1.14
N GLY A 141 2.65 -17.67 1.66
CA GLY A 141 1.73 -17.42 2.76
C GLY A 141 0.38 -16.83 2.35
N MET A 142 0.22 -16.37 1.12
CA MET A 142 -1.06 -15.90 0.60
C MET A 142 -1.79 -17.05 -0.09
N ASP A 143 -3.06 -17.19 0.20
CA ASP A 143 -3.97 -18.09 -0.49
C ASP A 143 -5.17 -17.32 -1.08
N ASN A 144 -6.06 -18.04 -1.73
CA ASN A 144 -7.23 -17.43 -2.35
C ASN A 144 -8.18 -16.81 -1.31
N GLU A 145 -8.34 -17.41 -0.14
CA GLU A 145 -9.19 -16.88 0.93
C GLU A 145 -8.60 -15.59 1.50
N GLY A 146 -7.31 -15.58 1.78
CA GLY A 146 -6.58 -14.38 2.24
C GLY A 146 -6.68 -13.24 1.24
N LEU A 147 -6.48 -13.52 -0.05
CA LEU A 147 -6.65 -12.50 -1.06
C LEU A 147 -8.08 -11.96 -1.13
N GLN A 148 -9.10 -12.81 -1.05
CA GLN A 148 -10.50 -12.35 -1.05
C GLN A 148 -10.81 -11.42 0.12
N LYS A 149 -10.22 -11.65 1.30
CA LYS A 149 -10.35 -10.77 2.46
C LYS A 149 -9.68 -9.42 2.23
N LEU A 150 -8.52 -9.41 1.57
CA LEU A 150 -7.73 -8.20 1.36
C LEU A 150 -8.14 -7.41 0.10
N ALA A 151 -8.64 -8.07 -0.93
CA ALA A 151 -8.97 -7.45 -2.22
C ALA A 151 -9.81 -6.17 -2.13
N PRO A 152 -10.77 -6.02 -1.20
CA PRO A 152 -11.51 -4.78 -1.05
C PRO A 152 -10.66 -3.58 -0.59
N TYR A 153 -9.48 -3.82 -0.03
CA TYR A 153 -8.61 -2.84 0.62
C TYR A 153 -7.33 -2.55 -0.17
N LEU A 154 -7.07 -3.32 -1.24
CA LEU A 154 -5.82 -3.24 -1.98
C LEU A 154 -6.03 -2.75 -3.42
N THR A 155 -5.03 -2.08 -3.92
CA THR A 155 -4.82 -1.82 -5.35
C THR A 155 -3.38 -2.14 -5.74
N ALA A 156 -3.09 -2.22 -7.05
CA ALA A 156 -1.76 -2.44 -7.59
C ALA A 156 -1.57 -1.53 -8.81
N VAL A 157 -1.07 -0.34 -8.57
CA VAL A 157 -0.67 0.60 -9.64
C VAL A 157 0.86 0.72 -9.64
N PRO A 158 1.51 0.85 -10.82
CA PRO A 158 2.96 0.75 -10.95
C PRO A 158 3.71 2.04 -10.58
N TYR A 159 3.14 2.84 -9.67
CA TYR A 159 3.73 4.07 -9.16
C TYR A 159 3.30 4.27 -7.71
N TYR A 160 4.02 5.14 -7.00
CA TYR A 160 3.64 5.51 -5.64
C TYR A 160 2.27 6.22 -5.64
N LEU A 161 1.32 5.68 -4.86
CA LEU A 161 -0.02 6.23 -4.74
C LEU A 161 -0.38 6.35 -3.25
N PRO A 162 -0.34 7.56 -2.67
CA PRO A 162 -0.79 7.76 -1.29
C PRO A 162 -2.30 7.54 -1.19
N MET A 163 -2.76 7.05 -0.05
CA MET A 163 -4.19 6.91 0.21
C MET A 163 -4.85 8.28 0.36
N ASN A 164 -5.98 8.46 -0.31
CA ASN A 164 -6.80 9.66 -0.20
C ASN A 164 -7.74 9.54 1.01
N ILE A 165 -7.50 10.34 2.05
CA ILE A 165 -8.28 10.29 3.30
C ILE A 165 -9.77 10.62 3.13
N ASN A 166 -10.15 11.27 2.02
CA ASN A 166 -11.55 11.65 1.74
C ASN A 166 -12.34 10.52 1.04
N THR A 167 -11.65 9.52 0.50
CA THR A 167 -12.27 8.40 -0.24
C THR A 167 -11.93 7.04 0.36
N VAL A 168 -10.88 6.96 1.19
CA VAL A 168 -10.41 5.73 1.81
C VAL A 168 -11.48 5.09 2.70
N LYS A 169 -11.49 3.77 2.75
CA LYS A 169 -12.43 3.00 3.57
C LYS A 169 -12.18 3.23 5.07
N PRO A 170 -13.24 3.29 5.89
CA PRO A 170 -13.11 3.53 7.34
C PRO A 170 -12.20 2.51 8.04
N GLU A 171 -12.18 1.26 7.58
CA GLU A 171 -11.34 0.20 8.14
C GLU A 171 -9.84 0.52 7.97
N LEU A 172 -9.45 1.07 6.82
CA LEU A 172 -8.07 1.48 6.58
C LEU A 172 -7.69 2.71 7.40
N LEU A 173 -8.62 3.66 7.59
CA LEU A 173 -8.41 4.80 8.48
C LEU A 173 -8.19 4.33 9.92
N THR A 174 -8.95 3.36 10.39
CA THR A 174 -8.79 2.78 11.73
C THR A 174 -7.39 2.20 11.92
N ILE A 175 -6.87 1.51 10.92
CA ILE A 175 -5.49 0.99 10.95
C ILE A 175 -4.49 2.15 10.99
N LEU A 176 -4.66 3.14 10.12
CA LEU A 176 -3.73 4.27 10.00
C LEU A 176 -3.58 5.06 11.30
N VAL A 177 -4.69 5.34 12.00
CA VAL A 177 -4.64 6.10 13.27
C VAL A 177 -4.10 5.29 14.44
N ASN A 178 -4.08 3.97 14.35
CA ASN A 178 -3.56 3.08 15.38
C ASN A 178 -2.12 2.60 15.10
N LEU A 179 -1.53 3.00 13.97
CA LEU A 179 -0.11 2.72 13.75
C LEU A 179 0.73 3.41 14.83
N PRO A 180 1.76 2.73 15.35
CA PRO A 180 2.73 3.38 16.22
C PRO A 180 3.34 4.56 15.46
N THR A 181 3.05 5.77 15.88
CA THR A 181 3.82 6.93 15.45
C THR A 181 5.22 6.71 16.00
N GLU A 182 6.22 6.56 15.14
CA GLU A 182 7.61 6.67 15.56
C GLU A 182 7.74 8.05 16.22
N ALA A 183 7.68 8.06 17.55
CA ALA A 183 7.99 9.23 18.32
C ALA A 183 9.39 9.66 17.90
N ASN A 184 9.52 10.86 17.35
CA ASN A 184 10.77 11.50 16.97
C ASN A 184 11.89 11.16 17.96
N GLY A 185 12.64 10.10 17.66
CA GLY A 185 13.82 9.71 18.39
C GLY A 185 14.99 10.60 18.04
N ASN A 186 14.88 11.89 18.37
CA ASN A 186 16.02 12.78 18.42
C ASN A 186 15.80 13.87 19.48
N GLN A 187 15.66 13.41 20.74
CA GLN A 187 16.05 14.27 21.84
C GLN A 187 17.56 14.13 22.03
N PRO A 188 18.34 15.19 21.92
CA PRO A 188 19.73 15.14 22.33
C PRO A 188 19.78 14.83 23.83
N GLN A 189 20.32 13.70 24.21
CA GLN A 189 20.66 13.40 25.59
C GLN A 189 21.58 14.51 26.08
N GLY A 190 21.03 15.37 26.93
CA GLY A 190 21.79 16.33 27.67
C GLY A 190 22.84 15.58 28.49
N SER A 191 24.10 15.76 28.14
CA SER A 191 25.23 15.32 28.94
C SER A 191 25.18 16.08 30.26
N ASN A 192 24.68 15.44 31.31
CA ASN A 192 24.94 15.85 32.67
C ASN A 192 26.46 15.62 32.92
N ARG A 193 27.23 16.66 32.68
CA ARG A 193 28.54 16.78 33.33
C ARG A 193 28.27 17.11 34.78
N ALA A 194 28.47 16.15 35.64
CA ALA A 194 28.67 16.37 37.05
C ALA A 194 30.02 17.08 37.20
N ASP A 195 29.96 18.35 37.57
CA ASP A 195 31.11 19.06 38.16
C ASP A 195 31.40 18.43 39.51
N SER A 196 32.45 17.65 39.57
CA SER A 196 33.08 17.24 40.85
C SER A 196 34.09 18.31 41.23
N ASP A 197 33.67 19.20 42.10
CA ASP A 197 34.56 20.06 42.87
C ASP A 197 35.46 19.17 43.72
N ASP A 198 36.72 19.09 43.38
CA ASP A 198 37.77 18.56 44.25
C ASP A 198 38.52 19.76 44.87
N ASN A 199 38.09 20.09 46.08
CA ASN A 199 38.73 21.02 46.95
C ASN A 199 39.73 20.27 47.82
N SER A 200 41.02 20.29 47.48
CA SER A 200 42.09 19.84 48.36
C SER A 200 43.04 21.00 48.70
N GLN A 201 42.81 21.54 49.87
CA GLN A 201 43.80 22.31 50.62
C GLN A 201 44.94 21.39 51.09
N SER A 202 46.15 21.86 50.93
CA SER A 202 47.28 21.65 51.80
C SER A 202 48.35 22.66 51.31
N GLY A 203 48.92 23.58 52.02
CA GLY A 203 49.29 23.72 53.43
C GLY A 203 50.76 23.39 53.55
N GLN A 204 51.57 24.46 53.76
CA GLN A 204 52.91 24.51 54.42
C GLN A 204 54.05 23.77 53.67
N ASP A 205 55.17 24.40 53.36
CA ASP A 205 56.14 25.28 54.06
C ASP A 205 56.99 26.06 53.06
#